data_9bc2768e127d3d2ab418f5546bebd4b7
#
_entry.id   9bc2768e127d3d2ab418f5546bebd4b7
#
_cell.length_a   1.000
_cell.length_b   1.000
_cell.length_c   1.000
_cell.angle_alpha   90.00
_cell.angle_beta   90.00
_cell.angle_gamma   90.00
#
_symmetry.space_group_name_H-M   'P 1'
#
loop_
_entity.id
_entity.type
_entity.pdbx_description
1 polymer ?
#
loop_
_entity_poly.entity_id
_entity_poly.type
_entity_poly.pdbx_seq_one_letter_code
_entity_poly.pdbx_strand_id
1 'polypeptide(L)'
;RRPDPVLQQLEDFGDGTASANDCLRPVSRYYDRITRPEQLLDALPRALATLLDPANCGPVTLGQCQDVQAEACDWPEAFFARRVWRMRRQAADARELDALAAALRAAKHPLLIAGGGVLYSGAENALGEFARRSGLPVAETQAGKGALPWNHPCTLGSIGVTGSSAANAAAAQADLVVGIGTRLADFTTGSRTLFPQARTFQVNVQAHDAHKHGAEPVVGDAREVLVALAAALGDWRSGAIENHRAAVAGWNAAVDAATAGEPARTQPSDAQVIGAVQRALGDDAIVVCAAGGLPGELHKLWRTPRAGGYHVEYGYSCMGYEIAGGIGVKMAHPDREVV
;
A
#
# COMPACT_ATOMS: atom_id res chain seq x y z
N ARG A 1 37.10 17.90 13.65
CA ARG A 1 36.00 18.41 14.49
C ARG A 1 36.41 19.76 15.08
N ARG A 2 35.54 20.75 14.91
CA ARG A 2 35.69 22.03 15.61
C ARG A 2 35.17 21.89 17.03
N PRO A 3 35.75 22.57 18.03
CA PRO A 3 35.30 22.42 19.41
C PRO A 3 33.91 23.00 19.67
N ASP A 4 33.49 24.02 18.90
CA ASP A 4 32.21 24.67 19.06
C ASP A 4 31.20 24.23 18.00
N PRO A 5 29.90 24.26 18.30
CA PRO A 5 28.84 24.00 17.31
C PRO A 5 28.99 24.92 16.12
N VAL A 6 28.78 24.36 14.91
CA VAL A 6 28.85 25.12 13.67
C VAL A 6 27.44 25.39 13.23
N LEU A 7 27.11 26.66 13.04
CA LEU A 7 25.79 27.15 12.66
C LEU A 7 24.68 26.73 13.64
N GLN A 8 23.57 27.25 13.56
CA GLN A 8 22.31 27.14 14.30
C GLN A 8 21.97 25.74 14.88
N GLN A 9 22.95 24.97 15.36
CA GLN A 9 22.72 23.66 15.94
C GLN A 9 22.32 23.80 17.42
N LEU A 10 21.32 23.03 17.78
CA LEU A 10 20.93 22.87 19.18
C LEU A 10 21.87 21.85 19.86
N GLU A 11 22.38 22.21 21.01
CA GLU A 11 23.16 21.32 21.88
C GLU A 11 22.27 20.85 23.02
N ASP A 12 22.47 19.60 23.41
CA ASP A 12 21.97 19.09 24.70
C ASP A 12 23.12 19.16 25.71
N PHE A 13 23.02 20.09 26.66
CA PHE A 13 24.01 20.26 27.70
C PHE A 13 24.02 19.12 28.73
N GLY A 14 22.93 18.34 28.80
CA GLY A 14 22.81 17.18 29.70
C GLY A 14 23.42 15.91 29.11
N ASP A 15 23.45 15.79 27.77
CA ASP A 15 23.97 14.63 27.07
C ASP A 15 24.76 15.04 25.83
N GLY A 16 26.07 15.07 25.96
CA GLY A 16 26.99 15.42 24.85
C GLY A 16 27.00 14.41 23.68
N THR A 17 26.28 13.29 23.78
CA THR A 17 26.09 12.32 22.69
C THR A 17 24.82 12.57 21.89
N ALA A 18 23.88 13.35 22.41
CA ALA A 18 22.65 13.71 21.72
C ALA A 18 22.85 14.84 20.70
N SER A 19 22.05 14.84 19.66
CA SER A 19 21.98 15.91 18.66
C SER A 19 20.56 16.15 18.22
N ALA A 20 20.27 17.32 17.64
CA ALA A 20 18.95 17.64 17.09
C ALA A 20 18.46 16.59 16.09
N ASN A 21 19.39 15.91 15.37
CA ASN A 21 19.05 14.85 14.40
C ASN A 21 18.48 13.58 15.07
N ASP A 22 18.72 13.41 16.39
CA ASP A 22 18.22 12.22 17.09
C ASP A 22 16.70 12.17 17.18
N CYS A 23 16.01 13.30 16.97
CA CYS A 23 14.54 13.33 16.82
C CYS A 23 14.05 12.49 15.63
N LEU A 24 14.89 12.19 14.66
CA LEU A 24 14.58 11.37 13.49
C LEU A 24 14.78 9.86 13.73
N ARG A 25 15.48 9.46 14.81
CA ARG A 25 15.72 8.03 15.13
C ARG A 25 14.44 7.20 15.22
N PRO A 26 13.41 7.63 15.97
CA PRO A 26 12.20 6.82 16.15
C PRO A 26 11.43 6.54 14.87
N VAL A 27 11.59 7.40 13.86
CA VAL A 27 10.89 7.29 12.56
C VAL A 27 11.76 6.70 11.46
N SER A 28 13.03 6.36 11.77
CA SER A 28 13.97 5.79 10.79
C SER A 28 14.09 4.27 10.94
N ARG A 29 14.11 3.55 9.82
CA ARG A 29 14.49 2.12 9.77
C ARG A 29 15.99 1.93 9.82
N TYR A 30 16.73 2.86 9.23
CA TYR A 30 18.16 2.96 9.37
C TYR A 30 18.54 4.40 9.69
N TYR A 31 19.32 4.58 10.73
CA TYR A 31 19.80 5.89 11.17
C TYR A 31 21.30 5.80 11.39
N ASP A 32 22.05 6.73 10.80
CA ASP A 32 23.49 6.86 11.04
C ASP A 32 23.88 8.34 11.08
N ARG A 33 24.95 8.64 11.81
CA ARG A 33 25.55 9.96 11.87
C ARG A 33 26.98 9.91 11.34
N ILE A 34 27.16 10.58 10.21
CA ILE A 34 28.42 10.61 9.49
C ILE A 34 29.31 11.69 10.11
N THR A 35 30.35 11.27 10.81
CA THR A 35 31.35 12.16 11.46
C THR A 35 32.71 12.08 10.79
N ARG A 36 32.86 11.28 9.76
CA ARG A 36 34.01 11.16 8.85
C ARG A 36 33.52 10.76 7.48
N PRO A 37 34.11 11.30 6.38
CA PRO A 37 33.67 10.98 5.02
C PRO A 37 33.65 9.46 4.73
N GLU A 38 34.68 8.72 5.20
CA GLU A 38 34.84 7.29 4.92
C GLU A 38 33.71 6.42 5.47
N GLN A 39 32.94 6.89 6.46
CA GLN A 39 31.77 6.17 6.96
C GLN A 39 30.70 5.95 5.89
N LEU A 40 30.67 6.80 4.85
CA LEU A 40 29.75 6.64 3.73
C LEU A 40 29.99 5.35 2.94
N LEU A 41 31.23 4.83 2.93
CA LEU A 41 31.57 3.58 2.26
C LEU A 41 30.72 2.40 2.78
N ASP A 42 30.31 2.44 4.05
CA ASP A 42 29.51 1.42 4.71
C ASP A 42 28.06 1.88 4.93
N ALA A 43 27.85 3.10 5.36
CA ALA A 43 26.52 3.64 5.68
C ALA A 43 25.62 3.73 4.45
N LEU A 44 26.13 4.18 3.30
CA LEU A 44 25.31 4.32 2.10
C LEU A 44 24.81 2.97 1.54
N PRO A 45 25.64 1.92 1.42
CA PRO A 45 25.14 0.59 1.04
C PRO A 45 24.10 0.03 2.01
N ARG A 46 24.23 0.24 3.33
CA ARG A 46 23.22 -0.18 4.31
C ARG A 46 21.92 0.59 4.16
N ALA A 47 22.01 1.88 3.95
CA ALA A 47 20.86 2.74 3.67
C ALA A 47 20.07 2.24 2.45
N LEU A 48 20.76 1.98 1.34
CA LEU A 48 20.16 1.45 0.12
C LEU A 48 19.58 0.05 0.34
N ALA A 49 20.28 -0.83 1.06
CA ALA A 49 19.78 -2.15 1.39
C ALA A 49 18.47 -2.08 2.20
N THR A 50 18.38 -1.15 3.16
CA THR A 50 17.16 -0.92 3.95
C THR A 50 16.00 -0.44 3.08
N LEU A 51 16.24 0.50 2.17
CA LEU A 51 15.20 1.01 1.25
C LEU A 51 14.66 -0.07 0.30
N LEU A 52 15.47 -1.10 0.02
CA LEU A 52 15.16 -2.15 -0.95
C LEU A 52 14.74 -3.49 -0.31
N ASP A 53 14.72 -3.58 1.01
CA ASP A 53 14.23 -4.76 1.73
C ASP A 53 12.69 -4.72 1.83
N PRO A 54 11.94 -5.59 1.13
CA PRO A 54 10.48 -5.54 1.14
C PRO A 54 9.87 -5.70 2.54
N ALA A 55 10.54 -6.41 3.44
CA ALA A 55 10.02 -6.66 4.79
C ALA A 55 10.32 -5.52 5.78
N ASN A 56 11.43 -4.78 5.58
CA ASN A 56 11.90 -3.75 6.50
C ASN A 56 12.05 -2.36 5.88
N CYS A 57 11.62 -2.17 4.63
CA CYS A 57 11.75 -0.86 4.00
C CYS A 57 11.04 0.23 4.81
N GLY A 58 11.65 1.41 4.81
CA GLY A 58 11.15 2.57 5.51
C GLY A 58 12.13 3.73 5.45
N PRO A 59 11.85 4.84 6.13
CA PRO A 59 12.71 6.01 6.10
C PRO A 59 14.13 5.71 6.54
N VAL A 60 15.09 6.32 5.85
CA VAL A 60 16.52 6.24 6.15
C VAL A 60 17.03 7.64 6.43
N THR A 61 17.74 7.81 7.52
CA THR A 61 18.37 9.07 7.89
C THR A 61 19.88 8.92 7.94
N LEU A 62 20.60 9.69 7.13
CA LEU A 62 22.04 9.88 7.19
C LEU A 62 22.32 11.33 7.57
N GLY A 63 22.63 11.58 8.83
CA GLY A 63 23.00 12.91 9.34
C GLY A 63 24.46 13.20 9.05
N GLN A 64 24.75 14.13 8.14
CA GLN A 64 26.12 14.55 7.86
C GLN A 64 26.46 15.83 8.59
N CYS A 65 27.54 15.83 9.35
CA CYS A 65 28.09 17.05 9.94
C CYS A 65 28.58 17.99 8.83
N GLN A 66 28.35 19.30 9.01
CA GLN A 66 28.64 20.27 7.98
C GLN A 66 30.12 20.37 7.63
N ASP A 67 31.01 20.30 8.64
CA ASP A 67 32.46 20.28 8.48
C ASP A 67 32.92 19.05 7.69
N VAL A 68 32.31 17.88 7.97
CA VAL A 68 32.59 16.63 7.28
C VAL A 68 32.26 16.68 5.80
N GLN A 69 31.24 17.45 5.40
CA GLN A 69 30.86 17.61 3.98
C GLN A 69 31.96 18.33 3.18
N ALA A 70 32.82 19.09 3.84
CA ALA A 70 33.92 19.83 3.23
C ALA A 70 35.27 19.09 3.36
N GLU A 71 35.33 17.95 4.07
CA GLU A 71 36.57 17.18 4.21
C GLU A 71 36.88 16.39 2.94
N ALA A 72 38.15 16.34 2.59
CA ALA A 72 38.67 15.51 1.51
C ALA A 72 39.02 14.11 2.04
N CYS A 73 38.73 13.10 1.27
CA CYS A 73 39.20 11.75 1.54
C CYS A 73 39.48 10.98 0.24
N ASP A 74 40.31 9.93 0.33
CA ASP A 74 40.60 9.09 -0.81
C ASP A 74 39.47 8.06 -0.98
N TRP A 75 38.63 8.27 -1.99
CA TRP A 75 37.54 7.38 -2.29
C TRP A 75 38.00 6.21 -3.17
N PRO A 76 37.73 4.95 -2.81
CA PRO A 76 37.99 3.83 -3.69
C PRO A 76 37.16 3.95 -4.98
N GLU A 77 37.77 3.76 -6.15
CA GLU A 77 37.03 3.83 -7.44
C GLU A 77 35.82 2.87 -7.47
N ALA A 78 35.95 1.71 -6.83
CA ALA A 78 34.87 0.72 -6.72
C ALA A 78 33.62 1.26 -6.02
N PHE A 79 33.73 2.30 -5.20
CA PHE A 79 32.58 2.94 -4.56
C PHE A 79 31.65 3.62 -5.58
N PHE A 80 32.23 4.17 -6.64
CA PHE A 80 31.48 4.83 -7.72
C PHE A 80 31.07 3.86 -8.85
N ALA A 81 31.47 2.60 -8.77
CA ALA A 81 31.10 1.63 -9.78
C ALA A 81 29.57 1.43 -9.83
N ARG A 82 29.04 1.32 -11.05
CA ARG A 82 27.61 1.06 -11.25
C ARG A 82 27.23 -0.26 -10.58
N ARG A 83 26.31 -0.19 -9.62
CA ARG A 83 25.75 -1.36 -8.93
C ARG A 83 24.27 -1.49 -9.26
N VAL A 84 23.86 -2.71 -9.66
CA VAL A 84 22.45 -3.05 -9.85
C VAL A 84 21.90 -3.62 -8.57
N TRP A 85 20.99 -2.90 -7.94
CA TRP A 85 20.26 -3.35 -6.77
C TRP A 85 19.00 -4.07 -7.22
N ARG A 86 18.78 -5.27 -6.70
CA ARG A 86 17.59 -6.06 -7.02
C ARG A 86 16.76 -6.27 -5.77
N MET A 87 15.50 -5.90 -5.84
CA MET A 87 14.54 -6.18 -4.79
C MET A 87 14.25 -7.68 -4.76
N ARG A 88 14.44 -8.31 -3.61
CA ARG A 88 14.15 -9.74 -3.43
C ARG A 88 12.64 -9.95 -3.31
N ARG A 89 12.13 -10.97 -4.00
CA ARG A 89 10.76 -11.47 -3.83
C ARG A 89 10.81 -12.77 -3.03
N GLN A 90 10.16 -12.78 -1.87
CA GLN A 90 10.20 -13.90 -0.93
C GLN A 90 9.10 -14.90 -1.26
N ALA A 91 9.44 -16.17 -1.46
CA ALA A 91 8.47 -17.25 -1.51
C ALA A 91 7.96 -17.58 -0.11
N ALA A 92 6.69 -18.02 -0.01
CA ALA A 92 6.14 -18.50 1.26
C ALA A 92 6.63 -19.92 1.61
N ASP A 93 6.52 -20.30 2.89
CA ASP A 93 6.69 -21.69 3.32
C ASP A 93 5.59 -22.56 2.68
N ALA A 94 5.97 -23.74 2.21
CA ALA A 94 5.03 -24.64 1.52
C ALA A 94 3.85 -25.06 2.41
N ARG A 95 4.09 -25.25 3.72
CA ARG A 95 3.04 -25.62 4.68
C ARG A 95 2.02 -24.50 4.89
N GLU A 96 2.48 -23.25 4.92
CA GLU A 96 1.59 -22.08 5.00
C GLU A 96 0.73 -21.97 3.74
N LEU A 97 1.33 -22.21 2.59
CA LEU A 97 0.62 -22.18 1.30
C LEU A 97 -0.41 -23.32 1.20
N ASP A 98 -0.06 -24.55 1.61
CA ASP A 98 -0.95 -25.70 1.63
C ASP A 98 -2.14 -25.46 2.57
N ALA A 99 -1.90 -24.88 3.74
CA ALA A 99 -2.94 -24.54 4.71
C ALA A 99 -3.93 -23.51 4.11
N LEU A 100 -3.41 -22.47 3.45
CA LEU A 100 -4.26 -21.47 2.77
C LEU A 100 -5.06 -22.10 1.63
N ALA A 101 -4.43 -22.96 0.81
CA ALA A 101 -5.12 -23.65 -0.29
C ALA A 101 -6.22 -24.57 0.23
N ALA A 102 -5.99 -25.30 1.34
CA ALA A 102 -6.99 -26.13 1.99
C ALA A 102 -8.15 -25.29 2.55
N ALA A 103 -7.85 -24.16 3.20
CA ALA A 103 -8.85 -23.24 3.72
C ALA A 103 -9.74 -22.66 2.60
N LEU A 104 -9.17 -22.26 1.47
CA LEU A 104 -9.93 -21.77 0.32
C LEU A 104 -10.87 -22.83 -0.26
N ARG A 105 -10.42 -24.10 -0.34
CA ARG A 105 -11.27 -25.19 -0.81
C ARG A 105 -12.45 -25.50 0.12
N ALA A 106 -12.29 -25.25 1.41
CA ALA A 106 -13.31 -25.52 2.43
C ALA A 106 -14.29 -24.35 2.63
N ALA A 107 -13.90 -23.14 2.28
CA ALA A 107 -14.69 -21.93 2.51
C ALA A 107 -15.94 -21.88 1.62
N LYS A 108 -17.04 -21.42 2.22
CA LYS A 108 -18.33 -21.19 1.51
C LYS A 108 -18.46 -19.74 1.05
N HIS A 109 -17.92 -18.80 1.83
CA HIS A 109 -17.99 -17.36 1.60
C HIS A 109 -16.59 -16.74 1.70
N PRO A 110 -15.62 -17.16 0.87
CA PRO A 110 -14.27 -16.61 0.89
C PRO A 110 -14.25 -15.18 0.35
N LEU A 111 -13.42 -14.32 0.96
CA LEU A 111 -13.18 -12.94 0.53
C LEU A 111 -11.67 -12.67 0.49
N LEU A 112 -11.18 -12.14 -0.63
CA LEU A 112 -9.83 -11.60 -0.74
C LEU A 112 -9.85 -10.08 -0.44
N ILE A 113 -8.87 -9.61 0.34
CA ILE A 113 -8.68 -8.18 0.61
C ILE A 113 -7.30 -7.76 0.10
N ALA A 114 -7.27 -7.03 -1.01
CA ALA A 114 -6.05 -6.53 -1.62
C ALA A 114 -5.58 -5.25 -0.93
N GLY A 115 -4.34 -5.24 -0.47
CA GLY A 115 -3.67 -4.07 0.10
C GLY A 115 -2.58 -3.51 -0.81
N GLY A 116 -1.88 -2.46 -0.33
CA GLY A 116 -0.79 -1.81 -1.05
C GLY A 116 0.36 -2.75 -1.43
N GLY A 117 0.58 -3.83 -0.69
CA GLY A 117 1.58 -4.84 -1.03
C GLY A 117 1.33 -5.55 -2.36
N VAL A 118 0.10 -5.57 -2.87
CA VAL A 118 -0.19 -6.06 -4.23
C VAL A 118 0.46 -5.13 -5.26
N LEU A 119 0.28 -3.81 -5.11
CA LEU A 119 0.88 -2.81 -5.99
C LEU A 119 2.42 -2.80 -5.87
N TYR A 120 2.96 -2.82 -4.65
CA TYR A 120 4.41 -2.82 -4.42
C TYR A 120 5.12 -4.08 -4.93
N SER A 121 4.42 -5.20 -5.01
CA SER A 121 4.99 -6.43 -5.58
C SER A 121 4.77 -6.56 -7.10
N GLY A 122 4.02 -5.65 -7.73
CA GLY A 122 3.60 -5.76 -9.13
C GLY A 122 2.75 -7.01 -9.34
N ALA A 123 1.81 -7.29 -8.43
CA ALA A 123 1.00 -8.50 -8.40
C ALA A 123 -0.40 -8.32 -9.00
N GLU A 124 -0.72 -7.16 -9.56
CA GLU A 124 -2.05 -6.80 -10.04
C GLU A 124 -2.57 -7.81 -11.09
N ASN A 125 -1.73 -8.14 -12.06
CA ASN A 125 -2.07 -9.12 -13.09
C ASN A 125 -2.25 -10.52 -12.49
N ALA A 126 -1.37 -10.91 -11.56
CA ALA A 126 -1.46 -12.22 -10.88
C ALA A 126 -2.74 -12.31 -10.05
N LEU A 127 -3.10 -11.23 -9.32
CA LEU A 127 -4.34 -11.16 -8.56
C LEU A 127 -5.57 -11.22 -9.46
N GLY A 128 -5.59 -10.44 -10.54
CA GLY A 128 -6.72 -10.41 -11.47
C GLY A 128 -6.96 -11.75 -12.12
N GLU A 129 -5.90 -12.40 -12.61
CA GLU A 129 -6.00 -13.72 -13.22
C GLU A 129 -6.40 -14.79 -12.20
N PHE A 130 -5.83 -14.77 -11.00
CA PHE A 130 -6.17 -15.67 -9.91
C PHE A 130 -7.66 -15.54 -9.53
N ALA A 131 -8.14 -14.31 -9.29
CA ALA A 131 -9.53 -14.05 -8.94
C ALA A 131 -10.49 -14.48 -10.07
N ARG A 132 -10.15 -14.16 -11.32
CA ARG A 132 -10.97 -14.52 -12.49
C ARG A 132 -11.09 -16.05 -12.68
N ARG A 133 -9.99 -16.78 -12.53
CA ARG A 133 -9.97 -18.25 -12.68
C ARG A 133 -10.72 -18.92 -11.54
N SER A 134 -10.49 -18.50 -10.31
CA SER A 134 -11.10 -19.10 -9.11
C SER A 134 -12.54 -18.62 -8.85
N GLY A 135 -12.95 -17.49 -9.43
CA GLY A 135 -14.24 -16.86 -9.13
C GLY A 135 -14.32 -16.31 -7.70
N LEU A 136 -13.18 -15.86 -7.15
CA LEU A 136 -13.09 -15.28 -5.81
C LEU A 136 -13.40 -13.77 -5.84
N PRO A 137 -14.23 -13.26 -4.93
CA PRO A 137 -14.47 -11.83 -4.76
C PRO A 137 -13.25 -11.15 -4.16
N VAL A 138 -12.94 -9.94 -4.65
CA VAL A 138 -11.82 -9.12 -4.20
C VAL A 138 -12.32 -7.75 -3.78
N ALA A 139 -12.01 -7.36 -2.55
CA ALA A 139 -12.16 -6.01 -2.05
C ALA A 139 -10.79 -5.35 -1.90
N GLU A 140 -10.72 -4.02 -1.96
CA GLU A 140 -9.47 -3.27 -1.89
C GLU A 140 -9.44 -2.30 -0.71
N THR A 141 -8.28 -2.24 -0.04
CA THR A 141 -8.05 -1.26 1.03
C THR A 141 -7.73 0.12 0.45
N GLN A 142 -7.64 1.16 1.30
CA GLN A 142 -7.17 2.48 0.88
C GLN A 142 -5.86 2.41 0.07
N ALA A 143 -4.84 1.75 0.65
CA ALA A 143 -3.54 1.62 -0.01
C ALA A 143 -3.54 0.59 -1.16
N GLY A 144 -4.54 -0.28 -1.23
CA GLY A 144 -4.70 -1.28 -2.28
C GLY A 144 -5.60 -0.85 -3.42
N LYS A 145 -6.15 0.37 -3.35
CA LYS A 145 -7.08 0.86 -4.37
C LYS A 145 -6.43 0.90 -5.76
N GLY A 146 -7.10 0.28 -6.72
CA GLY A 146 -6.56 0.06 -8.06
C GLY A 146 -5.70 -1.19 -8.19
N ALA A 147 -5.66 -2.07 -7.19
CA ALA A 147 -5.07 -3.41 -7.34
C ALA A 147 -5.79 -4.24 -8.41
N LEU A 148 -7.10 -3.99 -8.59
CA LEU A 148 -7.86 -4.43 -9.76
C LEU A 148 -8.49 -3.21 -10.45
N PRO A 149 -8.70 -3.27 -11.78
CA PRO A 149 -9.57 -2.30 -12.45
C PRO A 149 -10.97 -2.29 -11.81
N TRP A 150 -11.58 -1.11 -11.68
CA TRP A 150 -12.91 -0.96 -11.07
C TRP A 150 -14.01 -1.82 -11.72
N ASN A 151 -13.85 -2.14 -13.00
CA ASN A 151 -14.75 -2.97 -13.79
C ASN A 151 -14.32 -4.43 -13.92
N HIS A 152 -13.30 -4.86 -13.16
CA HIS A 152 -12.88 -6.26 -13.16
C HIS A 152 -14.04 -7.14 -12.63
N PRO A 153 -14.35 -8.29 -13.26
CA PRO A 153 -15.53 -9.10 -12.91
C PRO A 153 -15.56 -9.63 -11.48
N CYS A 154 -14.43 -9.64 -10.78
CA CYS A 154 -14.33 -10.12 -9.40
C CYS A 154 -14.17 -9.00 -8.36
N THR A 155 -14.16 -7.72 -8.76
CA THR A 155 -14.03 -6.62 -7.80
C THR A 155 -15.34 -6.34 -7.07
N LEU A 156 -15.24 -6.08 -5.76
CA LEU A 156 -16.31 -5.57 -4.92
C LEU A 156 -16.14 -4.07 -4.61
N GLY A 157 -15.02 -3.48 -5.04
CA GLY A 157 -14.61 -2.12 -4.70
C GLY A 157 -13.95 -2.03 -3.32
N SER A 158 -14.00 -0.86 -2.75
CA SER A 158 -13.32 -0.51 -1.49
C SER A 158 -13.96 -1.17 -0.28
N ILE A 159 -13.15 -1.55 0.73
CA ILE A 159 -13.62 -2.17 1.99
C ILE A 159 -13.29 -1.30 3.21
N GLY A 160 -14.07 -1.43 4.24
CA GLY A 160 -13.86 -0.84 5.56
C GLY A 160 -14.76 0.37 5.84
N VAL A 161 -14.32 1.27 6.71
CA VAL A 161 -15.09 2.45 7.14
C VAL A 161 -15.49 3.33 5.95
N THR A 162 -14.61 3.45 4.96
CA THR A 162 -14.84 4.15 3.69
C THR A 162 -15.07 3.17 2.54
N GLY A 163 -15.68 2.02 2.83
CA GLY A 163 -15.90 0.95 1.87
C GLY A 163 -17.23 1.06 1.10
N SER A 164 -17.33 0.27 0.05
CA SER A 164 -18.56 0.04 -0.70
C SER A 164 -19.55 -0.80 0.11
N SER A 165 -20.85 -0.61 -0.12
CA SER A 165 -21.87 -1.48 0.48
C SER A 165 -21.71 -2.94 0.05
N ALA A 166 -21.27 -3.19 -1.19
CA ALA A 166 -21.05 -4.53 -1.73
C ALA A 166 -19.90 -5.25 -1.01
N ALA A 167 -18.73 -4.59 -0.84
CA ALA A 167 -17.58 -5.18 -0.16
C ALA A 167 -17.85 -5.41 1.33
N ASN A 168 -18.47 -4.44 2.00
CA ASN A 168 -18.77 -4.55 3.42
C ASN A 168 -19.84 -5.64 3.70
N ALA A 169 -20.83 -5.78 2.84
CA ALA A 169 -21.82 -6.86 2.96
C ALA A 169 -21.18 -8.24 2.73
N ALA A 170 -20.27 -8.35 1.75
CA ALA A 170 -19.52 -9.59 1.55
C ALA A 170 -18.63 -9.93 2.75
N ALA A 171 -17.96 -8.93 3.33
CA ALA A 171 -17.11 -9.11 4.51
C ALA A 171 -17.91 -9.59 5.71
N ALA A 172 -19.10 -9.02 5.96
CA ALA A 172 -19.96 -9.42 7.07
C ALA A 172 -20.46 -10.89 6.97
N GLN A 173 -20.49 -11.45 5.77
CA GLN A 173 -20.91 -12.84 5.52
C GLN A 173 -19.72 -13.80 5.37
N ALA A 174 -18.50 -13.30 5.32
CA ALA A 174 -17.30 -14.10 5.05
C ALA A 174 -17.06 -15.13 6.17
N ASP A 175 -16.81 -16.37 5.79
CA ASP A 175 -16.30 -17.42 6.66
C ASP A 175 -14.76 -17.54 6.57
N LEU A 176 -14.19 -17.02 5.49
CA LEU A 176 -12.74 -16.92 5.27
C LEU A 176 -12.39 -15.55 4.67
N VAL A 177 -11.47 -14.86 5.32
CA VAL A 177 -10.85 -13.64 4.80
C VAL A 177 -9.37 -13.90 4.53
N VAL A 178 -8.91 -13.55 3.33
CA VAL A 178 -7.49 -13.60 2.97
C VAL A 178 -7.00 -12.20 2.67
N GLY A 179 -6.24 -11.62 3.60
CA GLY A 179 -5.53 -10.37 3.38
C GLY A 179 -4.30 -10.60 2.50
N ILE A 180 -4.13 -9.82 1.44
CA ILE A 180 -3.00 -9.92 0.52
C ILE A 180 -2.27 -8.59 0.48
N GLY A 181 -1.06 -8.55 1.06
CA GLY A 181 -0.26 -7.33 1.11
C GLY A 181 -0.93 -6.18 1.88
N THR A 182 -1.70 -6.51 2.91
CA THR A 182 -2.36 -5.54 3.79
C THR A 182 -1.96 -5.75 5.24
N ARG A 183 -2.05 -4.70 6.05
CA ARG A 183 -1.85 -4.79 7.50
C ARG A 183 -3.16 -4.97 8.27
N LEU A 184 -4.30 -5.09 7.58
CA LEU A 184 -5.64 -5.12 8.18
C LEU A 184 -5.79 -4.04 9.28
N ALA A 185 -5.48 -2.80 8.89
CA ALA A 185 -5.56 -1.65 9.78
C ALA A 185 -7.00 -1.37 10.19
N ASP A 186 -7.17 -0.52 11.18
CA ASP A 186 -8.46 -0.21 11.81
C ASP A 186 -9.54 0.20 10.80
N PHE A 187 -9.23 1.13 9.92
CA PHE A 187 -10.14 1.59 8.87
C PHE A 187 -10.58 0.46 7.90
N THR A 188 -9.70 -0.49 7.61
CA THR A 188 -10.02 -1.63 6.74
C THR A 188 -10.96 -2.63 7.41
N THR A 189 -10.82 -2.82 8.73
CA THR A 189 -11.55 -3.83 9.49
C THR A 189 -12.77 -3.28 10.24
N GLY A 190 -12.99 -1.96 10.18
CA GLY A 190 -14.01 -1.31 11.01
C GLY A 190 -13.78 -1.60 12.49
N SER A 191 -12.58 -1.34 13.00
CA SER A 191 -12.18 -1.68 14.36
C SER A 191 -12.40 -3.17 14.70
N ARG A 192 -12.15 -4.05 13.74
CA ARG A 192 -12.31 -5.52 13.83
C ARG A 192 -13.75 -5.99 13.96
N THR A 193 -14.73 -5.18 13.58
CA THR A 193 -16.15 -5.54 13.65
C THR A 193 -16.72 -6.05 12.33
N LEU A 194 -16.01 -5.81 11.21
CA LEU A 194 -16.56 -6.03 9.87
C LEU A 194 -16.71 -7.51 9.51
N PHE A 195 -15.78 -8.38 9.96
CA PHE A 195 -15.80 -9.83 9.71
C PHE A 195 -15.37 -10.64 10.96
N PRO A 196 -16.06 -10.47 12.11
CA PRO A 196 -15.61 -11.02 13.40
C PRO A 196 -15.66 -12.55 13.47
N GLN A 197 -16.40 -13.19 12.57
CA GLN A 197 -16.59 -14.65 12.53
C GLN A 197 -15.67 -15.33 11.50
N ALA A 198 -15.00 -14.57 10.64
CA ALA A 198 -14.18 -15.14 9.58
C ALA A 198 -12.87 -15.71 10.13
N ARG A 199 -12.50 -16.90 9.68
CA ARG A 199 -11.11 -17.36 9.74
C ARG A 199 -10.27 -16.45 8.87
N THR A 200 -9.12 -16.00 9.35
CA THR A 200 -8.31 -15.01 8.62
C THR A 200 -6.94 -15.56 8.31
N PHE A 201 -6.55 -15.49 7.05
CA PHE A 201 -5.18 -15.65 6.59
C PHE A 201 -4.59 -14.29 6.16
N GLN A 202 -3.28 -14.12 6.36
CA GLN A 202 -2.58 -12.93 5.87
C GLN A 202 -1.33 -13.30 5.07
N VAL A 203 -1.35 -12.94 3.79
CA VAL A 203 -0.17 -12.93 2.92
C VAL A 203 0.55 -11.61 3.10
N ASN A 204 1.74 -11.63 3.70
CA ASN A 204 2.53 -10.44 3.93
C ASN A 204 4.03 -10.76 3.91
N VAL A 205 4.85 -9.85 3.39
CA VAL A 205 6.32 -9.98 3.44
C VAL A 205 6.88 -9.82 4.85
N GLN A 206 6.14 -9.13 5.74
CA GLN A 206 6.51 -8.89 7.12
C GLN A 206 5.77 -9.88 8.03
N ALA A 207 6.53 -10.76 8.71
CA ALA A 207 5.97 -11.81 9.55
C ALA A 207 5.09 -11.26 10.69
N HIS A 208 5.46 -10.12 11.29
CA HIS A 208 4.66 -9.50 12.34
C HIS A 208 3.25 -9.12 11.83
N ASP A 209 3.18 -8.50 10.66
CA ASP A 209 1.89 -8.14 10.06
C ASP A 209 1.11 -9.39 9.60
N ALA A 210 1.80 -10.45 9.17
CA ALA A 210 1.15 -11.70 8.78
C ALA A 210 0.44 -12.41 9.94
N HIS A 211 0.95 -12.28 11.18
CA HIS A 211 0.35 -12.86 12.38
C HIS A 211 -0.67 -11.93 13.08
N LYS A 212 -0.81 -10.72 12.59
CA LYS A 212 -1.62 -9.71 13.26
C LYS A 212 -3.07 -10.14 13.41
N HIS A 213 -3.68 -9.78 14.53
CA HIS A 213 -5.07 -10.10 14.88
C HIS A 213 -5.40 -11.60 15.00
N GLY A 214 -4.38 -12.44 15.21
CA GLY A 214 -4.57 -13.89 15.28
C GLY A 214 -4.79 -14.55 13.92
N ALA A 215 -4.39 -13.86 12.83
CA ALA A 215 -4.44 -14.42 11.50
C ALA A 215 -3.43 -15.57 11.33
N GLU A 216 -3.75 -16.52 10.50
CA GLU A 216 -2.82 -17.54 10.05
C GLU A 216 -1.88 -16.94 8.99
N PRO A 217 -0.57 -16.99 9.20
CA PRO A 217 0.37 -16.32 8.33
C PRO A 217 0.62 -17.09 7.04
N VAL A 218 0.89 -16.33 5.98
CA VAL A 218 1.57 -16.78 4.78
C VAL A 218 2.65 -15.74 4.48
N VAL A 219 3.87 -16.00 4.98
CA VAL A 219 4.95 -15.02 4.94
C VAL A 219 5.65 -15.06 3.59
N GLY A 220 5.29 -14.13 2.71
CA GLY A 220 5.82 -14.07 1.34
C GLY A 220 5.39 -12.84 0.57
N ASP A 221 6.03 -12.65 -0.58
CA ASP A 221 5.66 -11.61 -1.56
C ASP A 221 4.31 -11.94 -2.20
N ALA A 222 3.44 -10.94 -2.33
CA ALA A 222 2.08 -11.16 -2.83
C ALA A 222 2.06 -11.81 -4.23
N ARG A 223 2.97 -11.43 -5.13
CA ARG A 223 3.03 -12.00 -6.48
C ARG A 223 3.47 -13.47 -6.44
N GLU A 224 4.54 -13.77 -5.72
CA GLU A 224 5.07 -15.13 -5.61
C GLU A 224 4.04 -16.07 -4.96
N VAL A 225 3.37 -15.59 -3.90
CA VAL A 225 2.30 -16.37 -3.24
C VAL A 225 1.11 -16.60 -4.15
N LEU A 226 0.62 -15.58 -4.87
CA LEU A 226 -0.51 -15.73 -5.80
C LEU A 226 -0.21 -16.71 -6.92
N VAL A 227 1.00 -16.67 -7.49
CA VAL A 227 1.43 -17.61 -8.52
C VAL A 227 1.50 -19.04 -7.99
N ALA A 228 2.11 -19.23 -6.81
CA ALA A 228 2.20 -20.55 -6.18
C ALA A 228 0.83 -21.08 -5.77
N LEU A 229 -0.05 -20.22 -5.23
CA LEU A 229 -1.41 -20.59 -4.85
C LEU A 229 -2.27 -20.98 -6.05
N ALA A 230 -2.13 -20.25 -7.18
CA ALA A 230 -2.80 -20.60 -8.42
C ALA A 230 -2.37 -21.99 -8.95
N ALA A 231 -1.07 -22.32 -8.84
CA ALA A 231 -0.56 -23.63 -9.19
C ALA A 231 -1.08 -24.73 -8.24
N ALA A 232 -1.09 -24.47 -6.92
CA ALA A 232 -1.58 -25.43 -5.90
C ALA A 232 -3.08 -25.72 -6.02
N LEU A 233 -3.88 -24.73 -6.41
CA LEU A 233 -5.33 -24.89 -6.58
C LEU A 233 -5.72 -25.50 -7.94
N GLY A 234 -4.87 -25.35 -8.97
CA GLY A 234 -5.15 -25.88 -10.30
C GLY A 234 -6.44 -25.31 -10.89
N ASP A 235 -7.34 -26.20 -11.32
CA ASP A 235 -8.63 -25.84 -11.93
C ASP A 235 -9.76 -25.61 -10.91
N TRP A 236 -9.44 -25.57 -9.61
CA TRP A 236 -10.43 -25.31 -8.57
C TRP A 236 -11.10 -23.95 -8.76
N ARG A 237 -12.40 -23.93 -8.51
CA ARG A 237 -13.21 -22.70 -8.57
C ARG A 237 -14.14 -22.63 -7.35
N SER A 238 -14.17 -21.45 -6.75
CA SER A 238 -15.16 -21.13 -5.71
C SER A 238 -16.50 -20.69 -6.32
N GLY A 239 -16.43 -19.82 -7.33
CA GLY A 239 -17.62 -19.17 -7.90
C GLY A 239 -18.32 -18.19 -6.96
N ALA A 240 -17.72 -17.89 -5.80
CA ALA A 240 -18.35 -17.07 -4.75
C ALA A 240 -18.71 -15.65 -5.23
N ILE A 241 -18.02 -15.10 -6.23
CA ILE A 241 -18.33 -13.79 -6.81
C ILE A 241 -19.75 -13.68 -7.34
N GLU A 242 -20.34 -14.80 -7.80
CA GLU A 242 -21.68 -14.79 -8.36
C GLU A 242 -22.74 -14.33 -7.34
N ASN A 243 -22.53 -14.63 -6.06
CA ASN A 243 -23.41 -14.23 -4.97
C ASN A 243 -23.41 -12.69 -4.72
N HIS A 244 -22.41 -11.98 -5.26
CA HIS A 244 -22.22 -10.55 -5.01
C HIS A 244 -22.52 -9.66 -6.24
N ARG A 245 -22.81 -10.23 -7.40
CA ARG A 245 -23.01 -9.47 -8.64
C ARG A 245 -24.11 -8.41 -8.55
N ALA A 246 -25.23 -8.76 -7.94
CA ALA A 246 -26.33 -7.82 -7.75
C ALA A 246 -25.95 -6.65 -6.83
N ALA A 247 -25.22 -6.94 -5.74
CA ALA A 247 -24.74 -5.91 -4.82
C ALA A 247 -23.71 -4.97 -5.49
N VAL A 248 -22.80 -5.53 -6.30
CA VAL A 248 -21.83 -4.73 -7.09
C VAL A 248 -22.55 -3.84 -8.10
N ALA A 249 -23.53 -4.37 -8.84
CA ALA A 249 -24.31 -3.59 -9.79
C ALA A 249 -25.08 -2.46 -9.10
N GLY A 250 -25.72 -2.75 -7.96
CA GLY A 250 -26.42 -1.75 -7.13
C GLY A 250 -25.47 -0.66 -6.61
N TRP A 251 -24.27 -1.05 -6.14
CA TRP A 251 -23.25 -0.09 -5.72
C TRP A 251 -22.78 0.81 -6.88
N ASN A 252 -22.49 0.24 -8.03
CA ASN A 252 -22.06 1.00 -9.20
C ASN A 252 -23.13 2.00 -9.65
N ALA A 253 -24.42 1.60 -9.63
CA ALA A 253 -25.52 2.52 -9.93
C ALA A 253 -25.63 3.66 -8.89
N ALA A 254 -25.39 3.37 -7.61
CA ALA A 254 -25.35 4.40 -6.56
C ALA A 254 -24.19 5.38 -6.76
N VAL A 255 -22.99 4.88 -7.17
CA VAL A 255 -21.84 5.73 -7.51
C VAL A 255 -22.18 6.61 -8.72
N ASP A 256 -22.77 6.06 -9.79
CA ASP A 256 -23.18 6.84 -10.97
C ASP A 256 -24.16 7.96 -10.60
N ALA A 257 -25.14 7.66 -9.76
CA ALA A 257 -26.11 8.65 -9.29
C ALA A 257 -25.46 9.74 -8.41
N ALA A 258 -24.57 9.35 -7.47
CA ALA A 258 -23.93 10.28 -6.56
C ALA A 258 -22.93 11.22 -7.27
N THR A 259 -22.25 10.72 -8.29
CA THR A 259 -21.24 11.47 -9.05
C THR A 259 -21.82 12.25 -10.24
N ALA A 260 -23.11 12.07 -10.54
CA ALA A 260 -23.79 12.83 -11.58
C ALA A 260 -23.88 14.31 -11.22
N GLY A 261 -23.83 15.17 -12.23
CA GLY A 261 -24.07 16.59 -12.05
C GLY A 261 -25.55 16.88 -11.75
N GLU A 262 -25.83 17.81 -10.86
CA GLU A 262 -27.16 18.30 -10.56
C GLU A 262 -27.24 19.82 -10.84
N PRO A 263 -27.79 20.23 -12.00
CA PRO A 263 -27.75 21.63 -12.43
C PRO A 263 -28.46 22.62 -11.47
N ALA A 264 -29.37 22.13 -10.64
CA ALA A 264 -30.14 22.96 -9.72
C ALA A 264 -29.42 23.27 -8.38
N ARG A 265 -28.28 22.63 -8.09
CA ARG A 265 -27.54 22.91 -6.87
C ARG A 265 -26.60 24.09 -7.04
N THR A 266 -26.65 25.00 -6.08
CA THR A 266 -25.72 26.15 -6.01
C THR A 266 -24.33 25.77 -5.56
N GLN A 267 -24.19 24.67 -4.80
CA GLN A 267 -22.90 24.12 -4.36
C GLN A 267 -22.87 22.60 -4.63
N PRO A 268 -21.85 22.09 -5.34
CA PRO A 268 -21.73 20.67 -5.58
C PRO A 268 -21.38 19.92 -4.28
N SER A 269 -21.76 18.65 -4.21
CA SER A 269 -21.24 17.74 -3.18
C SER A 269 -19.84 17.24 -3.56
N ASP A 270 -19.08 16.70 -2.57
CA ASP A 270 -17.77 16.07 -2.82
C ASP A 270 -17.88 14.99 -3.93
N ALA A 271 -18.93 14.18 -3.89
CA ALA A 271 -19.19 13.15 -4.92
C ALA A 271 -19.34 13.74 -6.32
N GLN A 272 -20.05 14.85 -6.45
CA GLN A 272 -20.25 15.53 -7.73
C GLN A 272 -18.95 16.16 -8.24
N VAL A 273 -18.12 16.71 -7.34
CA VAL A 273 -16.77 17.22 -7.69
C VAL A 273 -15.89 16.08 -8.18
N ILE A 274 -15.82 14.96 -7.43
CA ILE A 274 -15.07 13.76 -7.83
C ILE A 274 -15.51 13.28 -9.22
N GLY A 275 -16.82 13.18 -9.45
CA GLY A 275 -17.35 12.76 -10.73
C GLY A 275 -17.02 13.71 -11.88
N ALA A 276 -17.08 15.03 -11.64
CA ALA A 276 -16.73 16.04 -12.64
C ALA A 276 -15.24 15.96 -13.00
N VAL A 277 -14.38 15.86 -12.01
CA VAL A 277 -12.92 15.72 -12.20
C VAL A 277 -12.61 14.43 -12.97
N GLN A 278 -13.18 13.30 -12.56
CA GLN A 278 -12.94 12.03 -13.25
C GLN A 278 -13.37 12.04 -14.71
N ARG A 279 -14.52 12.65 -15.01
CA ARG A 279 -15.00 12.80 -16.42
C ARG A 279 -14.11 13.74 -17.24
N ALA A 280 -13.56 14.78 -16.63
CA ALA A 280 -12.70 15.74 -17.32
C ALA A 280 -11.31 15.18 -17.67
N LEU A 281 -10.76 14.31 -16.79
CA LEU A 281 -9.39 13.81 -16.92
C LEU A 281 -9.29 12.47 -17.67
N GLY A 282 -10.37 11.72 -17.73
CA GLY A 282 -10.40 10.42 -18.40
C GLY A 282 -9.67 9.29 -17.61
N ASP A 283 -9.47 8.18 -18.30
CA ASP A 283 -9.06 6.90 -17.69
C ASP A 283 -7.57 6.80 -17.33
N ASP A 284 -6.73 7.73 -17.79
CA ASP A 284 -5.28 7.66 -17.59
C ASP A 284 -4.78 8.54 -16.45
N ALA A 285 -5.67 9.28 -15.81
CA ALA A 285 -5.33 10.17 -14.72
C ALA A 285 -4.89 9.42 -13.46
N ILE A 286 -4.01 10.08 -12.68
CA ILE A 286 -3.61 9.64 -11.35
C ILE A 286 -4.17 10.63 -10.34
N VAL A 287 -5.00 10.15 -9.43
CA VAL A 287 -5.42 10.96 -8.28
C VAL A 287 -4.44 10.75 -7.12
N VAL A 288 -4.04 11.86 -6.48
CA VAL A 288 -3.18 11.86 -5.31
C VAL A 288 -3.93 12.44 -4.13
N CYS A 289 -4.02 11.71 -3.05
CA CYS A 289 -4.73 12.14 -1.85
C CYS A 289 -3.99 11.76 -0.57
N ALA A 290 -4.37 12.37 0.54
CA ALA A 290 -3.84 12.04 1.86
C ALA A 290 -4.97 11.89 2.88
N ALA A 291 -5.14 12.87 3.77
CA ALA A 291 -6.07 12.79 4.89
C ALA A 291 -7.28 13.71 4.72
N GLY A 292 -8.35 13.39 5.43
CA GLY A 292 -9.57 14.20 5.50
C GLY A 292 -10.82 13.50 4.98
N GLY A 293 -11.92 14.24 4.85
CA GLY A 293 -13.20 13.73 4.36
C GLY A 293 -13.17 13.32 2.90
N LEU A 294 -12.64 14.18 2.04
CA LEU A 294 -12.55 13.93 0.59
C LEU A 294 -11.77 12.66 0.23
N PRO A 295 -10.62 12.32 0.83
CA PRO A 295 -9.96 11.02 0.62
C PRO A 295 -10.82 9.81 0.96
N GLY A 296 -11.72 9.92 1.95
CA GLY A 296 -12.70 8.89 2.25
C GLY A 296 -13.72 8.70 1.13
N GLU A 297 -14.20 9.80 0.56
CA GLU A 297 -15.10 9.76 -0.60
C GLU A 297 -14.36 9.29 -1.87
N LEU A 298 -13.12 9.70 -2.10
CA LEU A 298 -12.28 9.19 -3.19
C LEU A 298 -12.11 7.67 -3.10
N HIS A 299 -11.89 7.13 -1.90
CA HIS A 299 -11.79 5.68 -1.72
C HIS A 299 -13.05 4.95 -2.18
N LYS A 300 -14.22 5.49 -1.89
CA LYS A 300 -15.51 4.92 -2.31
C LYS A 300 -15.79 5.09 -3.79
N LEU A 301 -15.58 6.30 -4.33
CA LEU A 301 -16.22 6.76 -5.54
C LEU A 301 -15.28 6.81 -6.75
N TRP A 302 -13.97 7.04 -6.52
CA TRP A 302 -13.01 7.11 -7.62
C TRP A 302 -12.86 5.75 -8.30
N ARG A 303 -13.04 5.72 -9.60
CA ARG A 303 -12.88 4.52 -10.42
C ARG A 303 -11.50 4.48 -11.04
N THR A 304 -10.72 3.47 -10.69
CA THR A 304 -9.38 3.25 -11.23
C THR A 304 -9.46 2.22 -12.36
N PRO A 305 -9.32 2.62 -13.64
CA PRO A 305 -9.40 1.68 -14.75
C PRO A 305 -8.13 0.84 -14.91
N ARG A 306 -7.03 1.27 -14.30
CA ARG A 306 -5.74 0.56 -14.30
C ARG A 306 -4.97 0.77 -13.00
N ALA A 307 -4.00 -0.11 -12.73
CA ALA A 307 -3.09 0.01 -11.61
C ALA A 307 -2.33 1.34 -11.63
N GLY A 308 -2.03 1.88 -10.43
CA GLY A 308 -1.34 3.16 -10.27
C GLY A 308 -2.18 4.40 -10.64
N GLY A 309 -3.49 4.28 -10.79
CA GLY A 309 -4.41 5.41 -10.98
C GLY A 309 -4.86 6.08 -9.66
N TYR A 310 -4.43 5.57 -8.53
CA TYR A 310 -4.72 6.10 -7.19
C TYR A 310 -3.45 6.07 -6.34
N HIS A 311 -3.08 7.20 -5.77
CA HIS A 311 -1.92 7.34 -4.90
C HIS A 311 -2.34 8.00 -3.61
N VAL A 312 -1.98 7.40 -2.47
CA VAL A 312 -2.41 7.89 -1.15
C VAL A 312 -1.27 7.83 -0.14
N GLU A 313 -1.12 8.91 0.61
CA GLU A 313 -0.44 8.87 1.91
C GLU A 313 -1.49 8.51 2.97
N TYR A 314 -1.30 7.37 3.62
CA TYR A 314 -2.28 6.86 4.56
C TYR A 314 -1.72 6.63 5.96
N GLY A 315 -0.40 6.47 6.09
CA GLY A 315 0.23 6.01 7.32
C GLY A 315 0.10 6.97 8.49
N TYR A 316 0.30 8.26 8.23
CA TYR A 316 0.30 9.32 9.24
C TYR A 316 -0.78 10.39 9.01
N SER A 317 -1.58 10.25 7.98
CA SER A 317 -2.63 11.21 7.61
C SER A 317 -2.10 12.64 7.43
N CYS A 318 -1.01 12.78 6.69
CA CYS A 318 -0.31 14.06 6.49
C CYS A 318 -1.06 14.94 5.51
N MET A 319 -1.92 15.83 6.00
CA MET A 319 -2.56 16.87 5.19
C MET A 319 -1.52 17.76 4.52
N GLY A 320 -1.73 18.07 3.22
CA GLY A 320 -0.76 18.83 2.41
C GLY A 320 0.20 17.95 1.61
N TYR A 321 0.22 16.63 1.86
CA TYR A 321 0.99 15.68 1.05
C TYR A 321 0.58 15.73 -0.42
N GLU A 322 -0.67 16.02 -0.70
CA GLU A 322 -1.24 16.07 -2.05
C GLU A 322 -0.42 16.94 -3.00
N ILE A 323 0.09 18.08 -2.52
CA ILE A 323 0.90 18.99 -3.33
C ILE A 323 2.27 18.39 -3.63
N ALA A 324 3.02 18.03 -2.59
CA ALA A 324 4.36 17.47 -2.75
C ALA A 324 4.34 16.09 -3.43
N GLY A 325 3.40 15.23 -3.03
CA GLY A 325 3.19 13.92 -3.62
C GLY A 325 2.74 14.01 -5.07
N GLY A 326 1.81 14.92 -5.38
CA GLY A 326 1.34 15.19 -6.75
C GLY A 326 2.47 15.64 -7.68
N ILE A 327 3.32 16.54 -7.22
CA ILE A 327 4.52 16.96 -7.98
C ILE A 327 5.43 15.75 -8.23
N GLY A 328 5.71 14.95 -7.18
CA GLY A 328 6.58 13.77 -7.32
C GLY A 328 6.00 12.74 -8.29
N VAL A 329 4.70 12.47 -8.21
CA VAL A 329 4.01 11.56 -9.14
C VAL A 329 4.04 12.12 -10.57
N LYS A 330 3.82 13.42 -10.76
CA LYS A 330 3.90 14.05 -12.10
C LYS A 330 5.32 13.99 -12.68
N MET A 331 6.35 14.16 -11.84
CA MET A 331 7.75 14.00 -12.28
C MET A 331 8.05 12.56 -12.71
N ALA A 332 7.47 11.57 -12.04
CA ALA A 332 7.64 10.16 -12.39
C ALA A 332 6.79 9.74 -13.62
N HIS A 333 5.67 10.42 -13.86
CA HIS A 333 4.75 10.15 -14.95
C HIS A 333 4.42 11.44 -15.73
N PRO A 334 5.40 12.01 -16.46
CA PRO A 334 5.24 13.32 -17.10
C PRO A 334 4.11 13.37 -18.15
N ASP A 335 3.79 12.22 -18.75
CA ASP A 335 2.78 12.10 -19.81
C ASP A 335 1.35 11.84 -19.29
N ARG A 336 1.18 11.66 -17.98
CA ARG A 336 -0.13 11.40 -17.35
C ARG A 336 -0.63 12.65 -16.63
N GLU A 337 -1.95 12.84 -16.63
CA GLU A 337 -2.57 13.87 -15.77
C GLU A 337 -2.51 13.42 -14.30
N VAL A 338 -2.15 14.36 -13.41
CA VAL A 338 -2.08 14.14 -11.96
C VAL A 338 -2.92 15.20 -11.27
N VAL A 339 -3.83 14.77 -10.43
CA VAL A 339 -4.78 15.63 -9.72
C VAL A 339 -4.85 15.28 -8.23
#